data_a50fd62b08de11264be7a8ad2a4c10d5
#
_entry.id   a50fd62b08de11264be7a8ad2a4c10d5
#
_cell.length_a   1.000
_cell.length_b   1.000
_cell.length_c   1.000
_cell.angle_alpha   90.00
_cell.angle_beta   90.00
_cell.angle_gamma   90.00
#
_symmetry.space_group_name_H-M   'P 1'
#
loop_
_entity.id
_entity.type
_entity.pdbx_description
1 polymer ?
#
loop_
_entity_poly.entity_id
_entity_poly.type
_entity_poly.pdbx_seq_one_letter_code
_entity_poly.pdbx_strand_id
1 'polypeptide(L)'
;MKCGVALSPQSPGEPCFIAESFGSLRVPLLGITGSKDDQQAGKTASDRRDSFALWPKSEHLLVWLANAQHLDFSASSGSDDRALPSRTRADAQPVTRAATRAFFDLHLKGDAAAAKVLTTDGLKPSLRGAVNTVEVLSK
;
A
#
# COMPACT_ATOMS: atom_id res chain seq x y z
N MET A 1 16.01 -1.99 12.10
CA MET A 1 15.07 -2.31 10.99
C MET A 1 15.64 -1.72 9.72
N LYS A 2 15.66 -2.44 8.58
CA LYS A 2 16.23 -1.96 7.31
C LYS A 2 15.21 -1.35 6.37
N CYS A 3 13.97 -1.84 6.38
CA CYS A 3 12.83 -1.33 5.62
C CYS A 3 11.53 -1.81 6.23
N GLY A 4 10.39 -1.31 5.77
CA GLY A 4 9.07 -1.69 6.28
C GLY A 4 7.99 -1.67 5.20
N VAL A 5 6.89 -2.38 5.46
CA VAL A 5 5.68 -2.35 4.63
C VAL A 5 4.49 -2.02 5.53
N ALA A 6 3.68 -1.07 5.12
CA ALA A 6 2.45 -0.68 5.78
C ALA A 6 1.26 -0.92 4.85
N LEU A 7 0.36 -1.82 5.23
CA LEU A 7 -0.91 -2.02 4.54
C LEU A 7 -1.93 -1.07 5.14
N SER A 8 -2.61 -0.29 4.31
CA SER A 8 -3.55 0.73 4.74
C SER A 8 -2.93 1.72 5.75
N PRO A 9 -1.81 2.42 5.40
CA PRO A 9 -1.16 3.34 6.31
C PRO A 9 -2.14 4.43 6.76
N GLN A 10 -2.12 4.76 8.04
CA GLN A 10 -3.01 5.77 8.62
C GLN A 10 -2.63 7.18 8.16
N SER A 11 -3.63 8.08 8.14
CA SER A 11 -3.44 9.51 7.94
C SER A 11 -3.33 10.26 9.27
N PRO A 12 -2.85 11.50 9.27
CA PRO A 12 -2.92 12.36 10.45
C PRO A 12 -4.36 12.58 10.92
N GLY A 13 -4.53 12.78 12.24
CA GLY A 13 -5.83 13.02 12.86
C GLY A 13 -6.49 11.76 13.40
N GLU A 14 -5.92 10.59 13.19
CA GLU A 14 -6.25 9.38 13.94
C GLU A 14 -5.62 9.46 15.34
N PRO A 15 -6.16 8.74 16.35
CA PRO A 15 -5.79 8.95 17.75
C PRO A 15 -4.30 8.91 18.08
N CYS A 16 -3.51 8.23 17.25
CA CYS A 16 -2.08 8.00 17.50
C CYS A 16 -1.16 8.69 16.48
N PHE A 17 -1.71 9.38 15.48
CA PHE A 17 -0.91 9.96 14.40
C PHE A 17 -1.16 11.44 14.24
N ILE A 18 -0.11 12.24 14.41
CA ILE A 18 -0.05 13.65 14.05
C ILE A 18 0.88 13.82 12.84
N ALA A 19 0.81 14.95 12.16
CA ALA A 19 1.63 15.20 10.96
C ALA A 19 3.14 14.98 11.22
N GLU A 20 3.61 15.42 12.39
CA GLU A 20 5.00 15.31 12.82
C GLU A 20 5.49 13.85 12.99
N SER A 21 4.57 12.91 13.24
CA SER A 21 4.90 11.50 13.39
C SER A 21 5.56 10.92 12.13
N PHE A 22 5.17 11.42 10.96
CA PHE A 22 5.71 10.95 9.68
C PHE A 22 7.14 11.45 9.44
N GLY A 23 7.50 12.62 9.95
CA GLY A 23 8.83 13.19 9.83
C GLY A 23 9.95 12.37 10.48
N SER A 24 9.62 11.40 11.32
CA SER A 24 10.58 10.50 11.99
C SER A 24 10.94 9.25 11.18
N LEU A 25 10.32 9.00 10.06
CA LEU A 25 10.63 7.85 9.19
C LEU A 25 12.07 7.95 8.68
N ARG A 26 12.89 6.92 8.97
CA ARG A 26 14.33 6.88 8.62
C ARG A 26 14.70 5.68 7.78
N VAL A 27 13.76 4.81 7.50
CA VAL A 27 13.99 3.60 6.69
C VAL A 27 13.04 3.59 5.50
N PRO A 28 13.43 3.00 4.37
CA PRO A 28 12.53 2.80 3.25
C PRO A 28 11.21 2.19 3.71
N LEU A 29 10.10 2.77 3.28
CA LEU A 29 8.76 2.30 3.63
C LEU A 29 7.91 2.18 2.37
N LEU A 30 7.27 1.03 2.21
CA LEU A 30 6.26 0.79 1.19
C LEU A 30 4.88 0.89 1.83
N GLY A 31 4.09 1.89 1.43
CA GLY A 31 2.66 1.94 1.72
C GLY A 31 1.86 1.26 0.62
N ILE A 32 0.81 0.53 0.99
CA ILE A 32 -0.15 -0.04 0.02
C ILE A 32 -1.55 0.26 0.52
N THR A 33 -2.37 0.92 -0.30
CA THR A 33 -3.74 1.29 0.03
C THR A 33 -4.60 1.41 -1.23
N GLY A 34 -5.87 1.71 -1.10
CA GLY A 34 -6.80 1.77 -2.21
C GLY A 34 -7.81 2.90 -2.13
N SER A 35 -8.45 3.22 -3.25
CA SER A 35 -9.35 4.38 -3.36
C SER A 35 -10.68 4.22 -2.61
N LYS A 36 -10.96 3.04 -2.05
CA LYS A 36 -12.11 2.77 -1.18
C LYS A 36 -11.66 2.24 0.20
N ASP A 37 -10.43 2.48 0.56
CA ASP A 37 -9.84 2.13 1.84
C ASP A 37 -10.08 3.26 2.86
N ASP A 38 -11.35 3.54 3.12
CA ASP A 38 -11.76 4.57 4.06
C ASP A 38 -11.28 4.23 5.48
N GLN A 39 -11.10 5.27 6.26
CA GLN A 39 -10.66 5.18 7.65
C GLN A 39 -11.85 5.41 8.58
N GLN A 40 -11.66 5.07 9.84
CA GLN A 40 -12.61 5.43 10.88
C GLN A 40 -12.62 6.96 11.11
N ALA A 41 -13.56 7.44 11.91
CA ALA A 41 -13.68 8.85 12.28
C ALA A 41 -13.87 9.83 11.11
N GLY A 42 -14.50 9.37 10.02
CA GLY A 42 -14.86 10.23 8.88
C GLY A 42 -13.69 10.56 7.94
N LYS A 43 -12.55 9.92 8.10
CA LYS A 43 -11.42 10.02 7.18
C LYS A 43 -11.64 9.15 5.94
N THR A 44 -11.27 9.66 4.80
CA THR A 44 -11.42 8.98 3.50
C THR A 44 -10.15 8.25 3.07
N ALA A 45 -10.26 7.43 2.05
CA ALA A 45 -9.10 6.83 1.41
C ALA A 45 -8.11 7.89 0.85
N SER A 46 -8.62 9.03 0.38
CA SER A 46 -7.77 10.14 -0.08
C SER A 46 -6.87 10.68 1.02
N ASP A 47 -7.34 10.76 2.26
CA ASP A 47 -6.51 11.19 3.39
C ASP A 47 -5.30 10.27 3.58
N ARG A 48 -5.43 8.95 3.35
CA ARG A 48 -4.30 8.01 3.37
C ARG A 48 -3.28 8.33 2.29
N ARG A 49 -3.75 8.60 1.07
CA ARG A 49 -2.90 8.98 -0.06
C ARG A 49 -2.19 10.30 0.20
N ASP A 50 -2.91 11.29 0.68
CA ASP A 50 -2.38 12.63 0.93
C ASP A 50 -1.35 12.62 2.06
N SER A 51 -1.49 11.70 3.03
CA SER A 51 -0.50 11.53 4.09
C SER A 51 0.90 11.17 3.56
N PHE A 52 0.99 10.58 2.38
CA PHE A 52 2.28 10.30 1.73
C PHE A 52 3.08 11.59 1.48
N ALA A 53 2.40 12.72 1.29
CA ALA A 53 3.09 14.01 1.18
C ALA A 53 3.87 14.40 2.44
N LEU A 54 3.51 13.88 3.60
CA LEU A 54 4.17 14.14 4.89
C LEU A 54 5.39 13.24 5.12
N TRP A 55 5.54 12.16 4.37
CA TRP A 55 6.71 11.30 4.50
C TRP A 55 7.96 12.05 4.04
N PRO A 56 9.10 11.90 4.69
CA PRO A 56 10.32 12.57 4.28
C PRO A 56 10.81 12.09 2.91
N LYS A 57 11.66 12.87 2.26
CA LYS A 57 12.34 12.42 1.03
C LYS A 57 13.28 11.27 1.38
N SER A 58 13.03 10.11 0.80
CA SER A 58 13.80 8.89 0.96
C SER A 58 13.31 7.87 -0.08
N GLU A 59 13.74 6.62 0.03
CA GLU A 59 13.29 5.52 -0.83
C GLU A 59 11.91 5.00 -0.38
N HIS A 60 10.94 5.94 -0.23
CA HIS A 60 9.56 5.59 0.11
C HIS A 60 8.72 5.44 -1.14
N LEU A 61 7.81 4.46 -1.09
CA LEU A 61 6.85 4.19 -2.16
C LEU A 61 5.44 4.11 -1.59
N LEU A 62 4.46 4.56 -2.36
CA LEU A 62 3.05 4.31 -2.10
C LEU A 62 2.43 3.65 -3.34
N VAL A 63 1.90 2.45 -3.16
CA VAL A 63 1.07 1.76 -4.15
C VAL A 63 -0.38 2.09 -3.88
N TRP A 64 -1.02 2.71 -4.87
CA TRP A 64 -2.42 3.10 -4.85
C TRP A 64 -3.22 2.23 -5.82
N LEU A 65 -4.22 1.53 -5.30
CA LEU A 65 -5.08 0.65 -6.08
C LEU A 65 -6.49 1.23 -6.21
N ALA A 66 -6.93 1.49 -7.44
CA ALA A 66 -8.30 1.90 -7.66
C ALA A 66 -9.28 0.83 -7.12
N ASN A 67 -10.37 1.28 -6.50
CA ASN A 67 -11.45 0.47 -5.93
C ASN A 67 -11.08 -0.52 -4.81
N ALA A 68 -9.81 -0.72 -4.46
CA ALA A 68 -9.46 -1.60 -3.34
C ALA A 68 -9.94 -1.01 -2.01
N GLN A 69 -10.45 -1.89 -1.15
CA GLN A 69 -11.01 -1.60 0.17
C GLN A 69 -10.05 -2.10 1.27
N HIS A 70 -10.28 -1.67 2.51
CA HIS A 70 -9.44 -2.02 3.65
C HIS A 70 -9.17 -3.53 3.79
N LEU A 71 -10.21 -4.34 3.72
CA LEU A 71 -10.10 -5.79 3.89
C LEU A 71 -9.48 -6.53 2.70
N ASP A 72 -9.31 -5.87 1.55
CA ASP A 72 -8.72 -6.48 0.36
C ASP A 72 -7.22 -6.79 0.55
N PHE A 73 -6.56 -6.10 1.47
CA PHE A 73 -5.12 -6.27 1.77
C PHE A 73 -4.86 -7.37 2.80
N SER A 74 -5.87 -7.79 3.56
CA SER A 74 -5.71 -8.82 4.59
C SER A 74 -5.75 -10.22 3.97
N ALA A 75 -4.91 -11.12 4.51
CA ALA A 75 -4.87 -12.53 4.12
C ALA A 75 -5.97 -13.37 4.82
N SER A 76 -6.83 -12.75 5.64
CA SER A 76 -7.79 -13.49 6.44
C SER A 76 -8.77 -14.28 5.55
N SER A 77 -8.50 -15.55 5.43
CA SER A 77 -9.49 -16.59 5.11
C SER A 77 -10.26 -16.95 6.39
N GLY A 78 -10.42 -15.96 7.29
CA GLY A 78 -11.17 -16.17 8.52
C GLY A 78 -12.58 -16.63 8.20
N SER A 79 -13.05 -17.59 8.96
CA SER A 79 -14.35 -18.20 8.99
C SER A 79 -15.53 -17.24 9.21
N ASP A 80 -15.36 -15.97 8.92
CA ASP A 80 -16.44 -15.01 8.89
C ASP A 80 -17.05 -15.05 7.48
N ASP A 81 -17.96 -16.01 7.27
CA ASP A 81 -18.75 -16.22 6.05
C ASP A 81 -19.59 -14.99 5.64
N ARG A 82 -19.43 -13.86 6.32
CA ARG A 82 -20.19 -12.63 6.07
C ARG A 82 -19.54 -11.67 5.09
N ALA A 83 -18.26 -11.82 4.80
CA ALA A 83 -17.60 -11.01 3.79
C ALA A 83 -17.47 -11.80 2.48
N LEU A 84 -18.42 -11.61 1.57
CA LEU A 84 -18.25 -12.05 0.19
C LEU A 84 -16.88 -11.55 -0.31
N PRO A 85 -16.07 -12.42 -0.96
CA PRO A 85 -14.80 -11.99 -1.52
C PRO A 85 -15.06 -10.82 -2.47
N SER A 86 -14.56 -9.66 -2.12
CA SER A 86 -14.65 -8.48 -2.97
C SER A 86 -13.97 -8.82 -4.30
N ARG A 87 -14.59 -8.44 -5.42
CA ARG A 87 -13.96 -8.59 -6.75
C ARG A 87 -12.63 -7.84 -6.83
N THR A 88 -12.49 -6.79 -6.04
CA THR A 88 -11.27 -5.99 -5.93
C THR A 88 -10.14 -6.71 -5.21
N ARG A 89 -10.48 -7.64 -4.30
CA ARG A 89 -9.49 -8.48 -3.59
C ARG A 89 -8.69 -9.38 -4.54
N ALA A 90 -9.31 -9.84 -5.62
CA ALA A 90 -8.63 -10.66 -6.61
C ALA A 90 -7.46 -9.96 -7.29
N ASP A 91 -7.50 -8.62 -7.38
CA ASP A 91 -6.41 -7.81 -7.89
C ASP A 91 -5.49 -7.29 -6.76
N ALA A 92 -6.06 -6.85 -5.64
CA ALA A 92 -5.29 -6.28 -4.54
C ALA A 92 -4.26 -7.25 -3.97
N GLN A 93 -4.63 -8.51 -3.79
CA GLN A 93 -3.74 -9.54 -3.24
C GLN A 93 -2.50 -9.85 -4.10
N PRO A 94 -2.62 -10.10 -5.42
CA PRO A 94 -1.45 -10.32 -6.26
C PRO A 94 -0.53 -9.09 -6.34
N VAL A 95 -1.09 -7.89 -6.44
CA VAL A 95 -0.31 -6.64 -6.44
C VAL A 95 0.41 -6.44 -5.12
N THR A 96 -0.28 -6.63 -3.98
CA THR A 96 0.31 -6.54 -2.65
C THR A 96 1.50 -7.50 -2.50
N ARG A 97 1.34 -8.76 -2.92
CA ARG A 97 2.43 -9.75 -2.86
C ARG A 97 3.60 -9.38 -3.77
N ALA A 98 3.32 -8.96 -5.00
CA ALA A 98 4.36 -8.58 -5.96
C ALA A 98 5.15 -7.36 -5.46
N ALA A 99 4.46 -6.31 -5.02
CA ALA A 99 5.08 -5.10 -4.50
C ALA A 99 5.90 -5.38 -3.22
N THR A 100 5.32 -6.10 -2.25
CA THR A 100 6.00 -6.44 -0.98
C THR A 100 7.25 -7.28 -1.24
N ARG A 101 7.15 -8.30 -2.09
CA ARG A 101 8.29 -9.14 -2.44
C ARG A 101 9.40 -8.33 -3.10
N ALA A 102 9.06 -7.57 -4.14
CA ALA A 102 10.04 -6.75 -4.85
C ALA A 102 10.69 -5.71 -3.92
N PHE A 103 9.93 -5.12 -3.02
CA PHE A 103 10.46 -4.16 -2.05
C PHE A 103 11.47 -4.80 -1.09
N PHE A 104 11.18 -5.98 -0.57
CA PHE A 104 12.12 -6.71 0.26
C PHE A 104 13.32 -7.25 -0.52
N ASP A 105 13.13 -7.71 -1.76
CA ASP A 105 14.25 -8.16 -2.61
C ASP A 105 15.21 -6.98 -2.88
N LEU A 106 14.69 -5.79 -3.16
CA LEU A 106 15.48 -4.58 -3.36
C LEU A 106 16.26 -4.20 -2.08
N HIS A 107 15.55 -4.01 -0.95
CA HIS A 107 16.14 -3.38 0.24
C HIS A 107 16.83 -4.36 1.20
N LEU A 108 16.50 -5.65 1.18
CA LEU A 108 17.12 -6.64 2.06
C LEU A 108 18.19 -7.48 1.36
N LYS A 109 17.99 -7.77 0.05
CA LYS A 109 18.92 -8.58 -0.74
C LYS A 109 19.80 -7.77 -1.67
N GLY A 110 19.47 -6.48 -1.89
CA GLY A 110 20.21 -5.63 -2.84
C GLY A 110 19.92 -5.97 -4.30
N ASP A 111 18.79 -6.61 -4.60
CA ASP A 111 18.41 -6.94 -5.97
C ASP A 111 17.90 -5.70 -6.70
N ALA A 112 18.79 -5.03 -7.42
CA ALA A 112 18.43 -3.84 -8.20
C ALA A 112 17.40 -4.12 -9.31
N ALA A 113 17.29 -5.36 -9.80
CA ALA A 113 16.30 -5.71 -10.82
C ALA A 113 14.87 -5.64 -10.26
N ALA A 114 14.68 -5.85 -8.97
CA ALA A 114 13.40 -5.74 -8.29
C ALA A 114 12.78 -4.33 -8.38
N ALA A 115 13.61 -3.28 -8.53
CA ALA A 115 13.12 -1.91 -8.69
C ALA A 115 12.21 -1.74 -9.91
N LYS A 116 12.40 -2.55 -10.97
CA LYS A 116 11.54 -2.53 -12.17
C LYS A 116 10.11 -2.94 -11.88
N VAL A 117 9.90 -3.82 -10.90
CA VAL A 117 8.57 -4.25 -10.47
C VAL A 117 7.87 -3.14 -9.67
N LEU A 118 8.62 -2.31 -8.95
CA LEU A 118 8.13 -1.26 -8.07
C LEU A 118 7.77 0.03 -8.84
N THR A 119 7.20 -0.13 -10.02
CA THR A 119 6.69 0.94 -10.87
C THR A 119 5.25 0.68 -11.24
N THR A 120 4.53 1.71 -11.68
CA THR A 120 3.16 1.56 -12.17
C THR A 120 3.08 0.47 -13.25
N ASP A 121 3.97 0.52 -14.24
CA ASP A 121 3.96 -0.48 -15.33
C ASP A 121 4.43 -1.86 -14.86
N GLY A 122 5.37 -1.93 -13.94
CA GLY A 122 5.87 -3.18 -13.39
C GLY A 122 4.84 -3.96 -12.57
N LEU A 123 3.89 -3.27 -11.93
CA LEU A 123 2.82 -3.91 -11.15
C LEU A 123 1.57 -4.24 -11.97
N LYS A 124 1.35 -3.62 -13.13
CA LYS A 124 0.20 -3.91 -14.01
C LYS A 124 0.01 -5.41 -14.31
N PRO A 125 1.05 -6.20 -14.59
CA PRO A 125 0.89 -7.65 -14.85
C PRO A 125 0.33 -8.44 -13.68
N SER A 126 0.36 -7.87 -12.45
CA SER A 126 -0.22 -8.50 -11.25
C SER A 126 -1.72 -8.27 -11.12
N LEU A 127 -2.29 -7.35 -11.89
CA LEU A 127 -3.74 -7.13 -11.95
C LEU A 127 -4.41 -8.30 -12.68
N ARG A 128 -5.48 -8.83 -12.12
CA ARG A 128 -6.24 -9.95 -12.67
C ARG A 128 -7.46 -9.53 -13.50
N GLY A 129 -7.55 -8.25 -13.82
CA GLY A 129 -8.44 -7.77 -14.87
C GLY A 129 -9.84 -7.37 -14.47
N ALA A 130 -10.15 -7.23 -13.19
CA ALA A 130 -11.54 -6.90 -12.83
C ALA A 130 -11.83 -5.40 -12.71
N VAL A 131 -10.87 -4.55 -12.28
CA VAL A 131 -11.32 -3.24 -11.79
C VAL A 131 -10.27 -2.16 -11.88
N ASN A 132 -8.97 -2.49 -12.16
CA ASN A 132 -8.09 -1.67 -11.37
C ASN A 132 -6.97 -1.07 -12.18
N THR A 133 -6.78 0.17 -11.92
CA THR A 133 -5.48 0.80 -12.16
C THR A 133 -4.65 0.71 -10.88
N VAL A 134 -3.38 0.47 -11.05
CA VAL A 134 -2.36 0.63 -10.02
C VAL A 134 -1.54 1.87 -10.35
N GLU A 135 -1.23 2.65 -9.34
CA GLU A 135 -0.33 3.79 -9.42
C GLU A 135 0.75 3.63 -8.36
N VAL A 136 1.99 3.91 -8.70
CA VAL A 136 3.11 3.93 -7.77
C VAL A 136 3.64 5.36 -7.66
N LEU A 137 3.59 5.90 -6.45
CA LEU A 137 4.16 7.19 -6.09
C LEU A 137 5.50 6.95 -5.38
N SER A 138 6.49 7.80 -5.64
CA SER A 138 7.82 7.72 -5.04
C SER A 138 8.24 9.06 -4.44
N LYS A 139 9.12 8.99 -3.44
CA LYS A 139 9.74 10.15 -2.78
C LYS A 139 11.23 9.98 -2.59
#